data_e6f2e72c23b15af59f719fd56f06c105
#
_entry.id   e6f2e72c23b15af59f719fd56f06c105
#
_cell.length_a   1.000
_cell.length_b   1.000
_cell.length_c   1.000
_cell.angle_alpha   90.00
_cell.angle_beta   90.00
_cell.angle_gamma   90.00
#
_symmetry.space_group_name_H-M   'P 1'
#
loop_
_entity.id
_entity.type
_entity.pdbx_description
1 polymer ?
#
loop_
_entity_poly.entity_id
_entity_poly.type
_entity_poly.pdbx_seq_one_letter_code
_entity_poly.pdbx_strand_id
1 'polypeptide(L)'
;MLIFGAQRVYLSALATVLALAGFLSASVFFRSPALSAVRPDLLDVIFLLTVPLVFLLIFTTVYFAFQEASHAEVALEKEYRFSTRLLENILPRAIALRLKHRETAMIADHVEQATILFADIVDFTPRAAKWPPRELVAFLGRVFRNFDNLAASHGLETIKTIGDAYMVAGGLPEPRADHAERVALLALDILACCRQISADYGERVDVRIGLETGPVVAGVIGFNKLLYDVWGDTVNTAARMESHGVAGRIQVGDQMKVLLEDRFDFELRGEIEVKGKGSMRVWFLNGRKG
;
A
#
# COMPACT_ATOMS: atom_id res chain seq x y z
N MET A 1 -13.94 23.23 13.03
CA MET A 1 -13.20 24.30 12.35
C MET A 1 -13.81 24.69 11.01
N LEU A 2 -14.31 23.77 10.19
CA LEU A 2 -15.03 24.04 8.92
C LEU A 2 -16.30 24.90 9.04
N ILE A 3 -17.05 24.76 10.14
CA ILE A 3 -18.30 25.50 10.36
C ILE A 3 -18.06 27.01 10.54
N PHE A 4 -16.95 27.41 11.17
CA PHE A 4 -16.61 28.83 11.38
C PHE A 4 -16.13 29.54 10.11
N GLY A 5 -15.46 28.83 9.19
CA GLY A 5 -15.03 29.38 7.91
C GLY A 5 -16.22 29.66 6.99
N ALA A 6 -17.10 28.70 6.80
CA ALA A 6 -18.31 28.83 6.02
C ALA A 6 -19.22 29.99 6.53
N GLN A 7 -19.39 30.12 7.85
CA GLN A 7 -20.14 31.22 8.44
C GLN A 7 -19.55 32.60 8.08
N ARG A 8 -18.23 32.75 8.05
CA ARG A 8 -17.58 34.02 7.67
C ARG A 8 -17.79 34.37 6.21
N VAL A 9 -17.72 33.37 5.32
CA VAL A 9 -18.00 33.59 3.87
C VAL A 9 -19.46 34.01 3.66
N TYR A 10 -20.41 33.33 4.33
CA TYR A 10 -21.83 33.71 4.25
C TYR A 10 -22.09 35.12 4.81
N LEU A 11 -21.46 35.49 5.92
CA LEU A 11 -21.61 36.84 6.49
C LEU A 11 -21.02 37.93 5.60
N SER A 12 -19.85 37.68 5.00
CA SER A 12 -19.25 38.65 4.08
C SER A 12 -20.03 38.75 2.77
N ALA A 13 -20.55 37.67 2.22
CA ALA A 13 -21.45 37.68 1.07
C ALA A 13 -22.75 38.43 1.35
N LEU A 14 -23.37 38.18 2.51
CA LEU A 14 -24.57 38.89 2.94
C LEU A 14 -24.31 40.39 3.08
N ALA A 15 -23.20 40.77 3.71
CA ALA A 15 -22.81 42.19 3.86
C ALA A 15 -22.60 42.85 2.49
N THR A 16 -21.98 42.16 1.53
CA THR A 16 -21.78 42.65 0.16
C THR A 16 -23.11 42.85 -0.56
N VAL A 17 -24.03 41.87 -0.45
CA VAL A 17 -25.38 41.97 -1.05
C VAL A 17 -26.17 43.14 -0.43
N LEU A 18 -26.12 43.30 0.88
CA LEU A 18 -26.77 44.42 1.57
C LEU A 18 -26.18 45.78 1.16
N ALA A 19 -24.87 45.88 1.06
CA ALA A 19 -24.18 47.07 0.59
C ALA A 19 -24.56 47.42 -0.87
N LEU A 20 -24.62 46.44 -1.76
CA LEU A 20 -25.02 46.60 -3.15
C LEU A 20 -26.50 47.04 -3.26
N ALA A 21 -27.39 46.40 -2.48
CA ALA A 21 -28.81 46.77 -2.42
C ALA A 21 -28.99 48.19 -1.89
N GLY A 22 -28.24 48.56 -0.84
CA GLY A 22 -28.21 49.92 -0.32
C GLY A 22 -27.75 50.96 -1.37
N PHE A 23 -26.66 50.64 -2.10
CA PHE A 23 -26.17 51.49 -3.19
C PHE A 23 -27.20 51.67 -4.32
N LEU A 24 -27.82 50.55 -4.78
CA LEU A 24 -28.85 50.61 -5.82
C LEU A 24 -30.08 51.43 -5.36
N SER A 25 -30.53 51.18 -4.13
CA SER A 25 -31.66 51.94 -3.54
C SER A 25 -31.34 53.41 -3.44
N ALA A 26 -30.16 53.77 -2.97
CA ALA A 26 -29.68 55.14 -2.92
C ALA A 26 -29.63 55.76 -4.33
N SER A 27 -29.08 55.06 -5.33
CA SER A 27 -28.96 55.55 -6.70
C SER A 27 -30.32 55.84 -7.36
N VAL A 28 -31.34 55.02 -7.06
CA VAL A 28 -32.73 55.24 -7.51
C VAL A 28 -33.36 56.41 -6.78
N PHE A 29 -33.21 56.49 -5.46
CA PHE A 29 -33.74 57.52 -4.62
C PHE A 29 -33.20 58.90 -5.00
N PHE A 30 -31.90 59.06 -5.24
CA PHE A 30 -31.23 60.26 -5.63
C PHE A 30 -31.55 60.72 -7.07
N ARG A 31 -32.08 59.82 -7.91
CA ARG A 31 -32.58 60.16 -9.25
C ARG A 31 -34.05 60.69 -9.27
N SER A 32 -34.72 60.65 -8.10
CA SER A 32 -36.11 61.11 -8.03
C SER A 32 -36.19 62.65 -8.24
N PRO A 33 -37.20 63.17 -8.96
CA PRO A 33 -37.35 64.59 -9.20
C PRO A 33 -37.49 65.46 -7.93
N ALA A 34 -37.94 64.84 -6.83
CA ALA A 34 -38.08 65.44 -5.50
C ALA A 34 -36.74 65.83 -4.86
N LEU A 35 -35.63 65.19 -5.28
CA LEU A 35 -34.28 65.45 -4.77
C LEU A 35 -33.36 66.26 -5.70
N SER A 36 -33.86 66.70 -6.81
CA SER A 36 -33.10 67.59 -7.75
C SER A 36 -32.64 68.90 -7.09
N ALA A 37 -33.14 69.23 -5.91
CA ALA A 37 -32.70 70.37 -5.10
C ALA A 37 -31.53 70.07 -4.17
N VAL A 38 -31.06 68.80 -4.07
CA VAL A 38 -29.89 68.44 -3.28
C VAL A 38 -28.62 68.91 -3.99
N ARG A 39 -27.75 69.57 -3.23
CA ARG A 39 -26.45 70.06 -3.74
C ARG A 39 -25.66 68.98 -4.43
N PRO A 40 -25.19 69.19 -5.69
CA PRO A 40 -24.41 68.21 -6.44
C PRO A 40 -23.19 67.65 -5.65
N ASP A 41 -22.53 68.53 -4.88
CA ASP A 41 -21.37 68.26 -4.06
C ASP A 41 -21.63 67.10 -3.05
N LEU A 42 -22.85 66.92 -2.55
CA LEU A 42 -23.20 65.85 -1.62
C LEU A 42 -23.32 64.51 -2.32
N LEU A 43 -23.80 64.48 -3.56
CA LEU A 43 -23.84 63.21 -4.36
C LEU A 43 -22.46 62.72 -4.72
N ASP A 44 -21.54 63.62 -5.05
CA ASP A 44 -20.15 63.28 -5.36
C ASP A 44 -19.44 62.70 -4.13
N VAL A 45 -19.67 63.25 -2.93
CA VAL A 45 -19.10 62.75 -1.68
C VAL A 45 -19.66 61.35 -1.37
N ILE A 46 -20.95 61.11 -1.51
CA ILE A 46 -21.58 59.81 -1.30
C ILE A 46 -20.98 58.78 -2.27
N PHE A 47 -20.86 59.13 -3.56
CA PHE A 47 -20.27 58.26 -4.56
C PHE A 47 -18.81 57.94 -4.25
N LEU A 48 -18.03 58.95 -3.89
CA LEU A 48 -16.62 58.78 -3.53
C LEU A 48 -16.40 57.87 -2.33
N LEU A 49 -17.32 57.82 -1.38
CA LEU A 49 -17.23 56.94 -0.20
C LEU A 49 -17.80 55.54 -0.44
N THR A 50 -18.90 55.43 -1.19
CA THR A 50 -19.61 54.16 -1.38
C THR A 50 -18.89 53.22 -2.35
N VAL A 51 -18.31 53.72 -3.44
CA VAL A 51 -17.61 52.91 -4.44
C VAL A 51 -16.41 52.17 -3.83
N PRO A 52 -15.46 52.84 -3.12
CA PRO A 52 -14.35 52.11 -2.47
C PRO A 52 -14.82 51.11 -1.41
N LEU A 53 -15.88 51.43 -0.66
CA LEU A 53 -16.44 50.54 0.35
C LEU A 53 -16.98 49.25 -0.27
N VAL A 54 -17.74 49.36 -1.38
CA VAL A 54 -18.25 48.18 -2.11
C VAL A 54 -17.10 47.36 -2.68
N PHE A 55 -16.08 47.99 -3.28
CA PHE A 55 -14.88 47.26 -3.74
C PHE A 55 -14.14 46.54 -2.60
N LEU A 56 -13.99 47.20 -1.44
CA LEU A 56 -13.37 46.59 -0.27
C LEU A 56 -14.15 45.37 0.23
N LEU A 57 -15.50 45.46 0.26
CA LEU A 57 -16.38 44.35 0.64
C LEU A 57 -16.29 43.17 -0.33
N ILE A 58 -16.30 43.45 -1.64
CA ILE A 58 -16.12 42.41 -2.66
C ILE A 58 -14.75 41.78 -2.53
N PHE A 59 -13.69 42.59 -2.41
CA PHE A 59 -12.33 42.10 -2.27
C PHE A 59 -12.19 41.20 -1.02
N THR A 60 -12.69 41.63 0.14
CA THR A 60 -12.63 40.83 1.37
C THR A 60 -13.42 39.52 1.25
N THR A 61 -14.61 39.57 0.62
CA THR A 61 -15.42 38.38 0.39
C THR A 61 -14.68 37.35 -0.49
N VAL A 62 -14.14 37.81 -1.62
CA VAL A 62 -13.38 36.98 -2.56
C VAL A 62 -12.12 36.43 -1.89
N TYR A 63 -11.39 37.28 -1.15
CA TYR A 63 -10.20 36.88 -0.43
C TYR A 63 -10.48 35.75 0.59
N PHE A 64 -11.52 35.93 1.43
CA PHE A 64 -11.89 34.89 2.41
C PHE A 64 -12.42 33.62 1.74
N ALA A 65 -13.20 33.73 0.64
CA ALA A 65 -13.67 32.58 -0.11
C ALA A 65 -12.50 31.80 -0.73
N PHE A 66 -11.52 32.50 -1.28
CA PHE A 66 -10.32 31.88 -1.84
C PHE A 66 -9.47 31.18 -0.75
N GLN A 67 -9.27 31.82 0.39
CA GLN A 67 -8.56 31.23 1.54
C GLN A 67 -9.26 29.96 2.05
N GLU A 68 -10.58 29.99 2.18
CA GLU A 68 -11.34 28.83 2.63
C GLU A 68 -11.26 27.67 1.62
N ALA A 69 -11.38 27.97 0.31
CA ALA A 69 -11.22 26.99 -0.75
C ALA A 69 -9.82 26.35 -0.71
N SER A 70 -8.76 27.16 -0.57
CA SER A 70 -7.39 26.68 -0.48
C SER A 70 -7.16 25.79 0.75
N HIS A 71 -7.69 26.17 1.91
CA HIS A 71 -7.61 25.33 3.12
C HIS A 71 -8.38 24.02 2.97
N ALA A 72 -9.54 24.02 2.33
CA ALA A 72 -10.32 22.83 2.06
C ALA A 72 -9.59 21.88 1.09
N GLU A 73 -8.95 22.40 0.05
CA GLU A 73 -8.16 21.62 -0.90
C GLU A 73 -6.97 20.93 -0.23
N VAL A 74 -6.19 21.67 0.58
CA VAL A 74 -5.06 21.08 1.34
C VAL A 74 -5.53 20.01 2.33
N ALA A 75 -6.67 20.23 3.01
CA ALA A 75 -7.22 19.24 3.93
C ALA A 75 -7.68 17.97 3.19
N LEU A 76 -8.35 18.12 2.05
CA LEU A 76 -8.79 17.02 1.21
C LEU A 76 -7.60 16.22 0.66
N GLU A 77 -6.57 16.92 0.18
CA GLU A 77 -5.36 16.28 -0.32
C GLU A 77 -4.66 15.46 0.77
N LYS A 78 -4.57 16.01 1.99
CA LYS A 78 -4.00 15.31 3.14
C LYS A 78 -4.79 14.05 3.49
N GLU A 79 -6.10 14.11 3.51
CA GLU A 79 -6.98 12.97 3.78
C GLU A 79 -6.88 11.91 2.66
N TYR A 80 -6.86 12.36 1.40
CA TYR A 80 -6.66 11.49 0.25
C TYR A 80 -5.32 10.75 0.31
N ARG A 81 -4.23 11.46 0.62
CA ARG A 81 -2.89 10.86 0.78
C ARG A 81 -2.85 9.87 1.96
N PHE A 82 -3.51 10.20 3.07
CA PHE A 82 -3.59 9.32 4.22
C PHE A 82 -4.35 8.03 3.89
N SER A 83 -5.53 8.15 3.29
CA SER A 83 -6.32 7.00 2.84
C SER A 83 -5.56 6.12 1.84
N THR A 84 -4.81 6.74 0.91
CA THR A 84 -3.97 6.03 -0.05
C THR A 84 -2.89 5.20 0.63
N ARG A 85 -2.15 5.81 1.57
CA ARG A 85 -1.11 5.10 2.32
C ARG A 85 -1.66 3.93 3.14
N LEU A 86 -2.85 4.07 3.73
CA LEU A 86 -3.49 2.96 4.44
C LEU A 86 -3.81 1.79 3.51
N LEU A 87 -4.29 2.05 2.30
CA LEU A 87 -4.53 1.01 1.30
C LEU A 87 -3.23 0.35 0.82
N GLU A 88 -2.18 1.14 0.57
CA GLU A 88 -0.86 0.65 0.13
C GLU A 88 -0.13 -0.15 1.23
N ASN A 89 -0.50 0.02 2.50
CA ASN A 89 0.02 -0.81 3.60
C ASN A 89 -0.65 -2.20 3.69
N ILE A 90 -1.79 -2.38 3.01
CA ILE A 90 -2.57 -3.63 3.08
C ILE A 90 -2.52 -4.37 1.74
N LEU A 91 -2.40 -3.64 0.63
CA LEU A 91 -2.42 -4.18 -0.74
C LEU A 91 -1.22 -3.68 -1.53
N PRO A 92 -0.69 -4.48 -2.48
CA PRO A 92 0.31 -4.01 -3.42
C PRO A 92 -0.15 -2.73 -4.12
N ARG A 93 0.76 -1.80 -4.34
CA ARG A 93 0.44 -0.48 -4.91
C ARG A 93 -0.34 -0.55 -6.23
N ALA A 94 0.05 -1.44 -7.13
CA ALA A 94 -0.63 -1.64 -8.41
C ALA A 94 -2.10 -2.08 -8.21
N ILE A 95 -2.35 -2.94 -7.23
CA ILE A 95 -3.68 -3.43 -6.89
C ILE A 95 -4.51 -2.33 -6.20
N ALA A 96 -3.92 -1.58 -5.29
CA ALA A 96 -4.57 -0.44 -4.63
C ALA A 96 -5.03 0.62 -5.64
N LEU A 97 -4.21 0.91 -6.67
CA LEU A 97 -4.57 1.82 -7.76
C LEU A 97 -5.75 1.27 -8.59
N ARG A 98 -5.73 0.00 -8.97
CA ARG A 98 -6.84 -0.65 -9.72
C ARG A 98 -8.16 -0.56 -8.94
N LEU A 99 -8.16 -0.83 -7.64
CA LEU A 99 -9.34 -0.71 -6.79
C LEU A 99 -9.88 0.73 -6.68
N LYS A 100 -9.01 1.72 -6.67
CA LYS A 100 -9.41 3.15 -6.63
C LYS A 100 -10.14 3.59 -7.89
N HIS A 101 -9.68 3.13 -9.04
CA HIS A 101 -10.28 3.52 -10.32
C HIS A 101 -11.61 2.82 -10.61
N ARG A 102 -12.10 1.95 -9.70
CA ARG A 102 -13.38 1.22 -9.79
C ARG A 102 -13.61 0.45 -11.10
N GLU A 103 -12.54 0.15 -11.81
CA GLU A 103 -12.66 -0.43 -13.14
C GLU A 103 -13.11 -1.89 -13.11
N THR A 104 -13.04 -2.57 -11.95
CA THR A 104 -13.51 -3.95 -11.84
C THR A 104 -14.00 -4.28 -10.43
N ALA A 105 -15.18 -4.90 -10.34
CA ALA A 105 -15.74 -5.42 -9.09
C ALA A 105 -14.92 -6.59 -8.51
N MET A 106 -14.08 -7.24 -9.32
CA MET A 106 -13.26 -8.39 -8.95
C MET A 106 -11.88 -8.26 -9.62
N ILE A 107 -10.81 -8.39 -8.84
CA ILE A 107 -9.45 -8.51 -9.34
C ILE A 107 -9.05 -9.98 -9.23
N ALA A 108 -8.87 -10.64 -10.39
CA ALA A 108 -8.41 -12.01 -10.51
C ALA A 108 -7.59 -12.13 -11.81
N ASP A 109 -6.29 -12.21 -11.66
CA ASP A 109 -5.35 -12.24 -12.78
C ASP A 109 -4.72 -13.64 -12.90
N HIS A 110 -4.75 -14.21 -14.09
CA HIS A 110 -3.97 -15.41 -14.41
C HIS A 110 -2.55 -14.99 -14.80
N VAL A 111 -1.55 -15.55 -14.13
CA VAL A 111 -0.13 -15.26 -14.38
C VAL A 111 0.55 -16.58 -14.74
N GLU A 112 1.05 -16.67 -15.96
CA GLU A 112 1.66 -17.90 -16.52
C GLU A 112 2.95 -18.29 -15.81
N GLN A 113 3.71 -17.31 -15.32
CA GLN A 113 4.98 -17.56 -14.66
C GLN A 113 5.14 -16.64 -13.43
N ALA A 114 5.06 -17.25 -12.28
CA ALA A 114 5.42 -16.64 -11.00
C ALA A 114 6.24 -17.64 -10.19
N THR A 115 7.05 -17.15 -9.27
CA THR A 115 7.78 -17.99 -8.32
C THR A 115 7.30 -17.71 -6.92
N ILE A 116 6.93 -18.76 -6.21
CA ILE A 116 6.43 -18.70 -4.84
C ILE A 116 7.48 -19.23 -3.89
N LEU A 117 7.68 -18.50 -2.80
CA LEU A 117 8.52 -18.86 -1.67
C LEU A 117 7.64 -19.05 -0.43
N PHE A 118 7.84 -20.16 0.25
CA PHE A 118 7.42 -20.34 1.64
C PHE A 118 8.66 -20.52 2.52
N ALA A 119 8.68 -19.82 3.65
CA ALA A 119 9.69 -19.99 4.70
C ALA A 119 8.99 -20.14 6.04
N ASP A 120 9.29 -21.20 6.79
CA ASP A 120 8.67 -21.54 8.07
C ASP A 120 9.74 -21.69 9.16
N ILE A 121 9.46 -21.17 10.36
CA ILE A 121 10.40 -21.20 11.48
C ILE A 121 10.36 -22.58 12.13
N VAL A 122 11.52 -23.26 12.15
CA VAL A 122 11.64 -24.61 12.70
C VAL A 122 11.37 -24.61 14.20
N ASP A 123 10.57 -25.57 14.66
CA ASP A 123 10.21 -25.78 16.07
C ASP A 123 9.57 -24.55 16.75
N PHE A 124 8.88 -23.71 15.96
CA PHE A 124 8.23 -22.51 16.49
C PHE A 124 7.08 -22.86 17.45
N THR A 125 6.17 -23.77 17.09
CA THR A 125 4.98 -24.09 17.90
C THR A 125 5.31 -24.51 19.34
N PRO A 126 6.25 -25.46 19.61
CA PRO A 126 6.64 -25.81 20.98
C PRO A 126 7.36 -24.68 21.71
N ARG A 127 8.04 -23.77 21.00
CA ARG A 127 8.69 -22.59 21.59
C ARG A 127 7.65 -21.52 21.93
N ALA A 128 6.72 -21.25 21.03
CA ALA A 128 5.64 -20.28 21.21
C ALA A 128 4.78 -20.58 22.44
N ALA A 129 4.55 -21.87 22.74
CA ALA A 129 3.79 -22.30 23.92
C ALA A 129 4.44 -21.90 25.26
N LYS A 130 5.73 -21.61 25.27
CA LYS A 130 6.51 -21.29 26.48
C LYS A 130 6.78 -19.80 26.64
N TRP A 131 6.57 -18.99 25.60
CA TRP A 131 6.92 -17.58 25.62
C TRP A 131 5.77 -16.69 26.09
N PRO A 132 6.06 -15.62 26.82
CA PRO A 132 5.09 -14.57 27.10
C PRO A 132 4.56 -13.99 25.77
N PRO A 133 3.25 -13.68 25.68
CA PRO A 133 2.65 -13.21 24.42
C PRO A 133 3.34 -11.99 23.79
N ARG A 134 3.83 -11.07 24.61
CA ARG A 134 4.53 -9.87 24.13
C ARG A 134 5.89 -10.22 23.50
N GLU A 135 6.62 -11.14 24.08
CA GLU A 135 7.92 -11.59 23.58
C GLU A 135 7.76 -12.36 22.27
N LEU A 136 6.75 -13.24 22.20
CA LEU A 136 6.41 -13.97 20.98
C LEU A 136 6.10 -13.02 19.81
N VAL A 137 5.22 -12.05 20.01
CA VAL A 137 4.84 -11.08 18.99
C VAL A 137 6.05 -10.21 18.60
N ALA A 138 6.86 -9.78 19.58
CA ALA A 138 8.06 -8.99 19.33
C ALA A 138 9.09 -9.77 18.51
N PHE A 139 9.28 -11.06 18.78
CA PHE A 139 10.16 -11.94 18.03
C PHE A 139 9.70 -12.09 16.57
N LEU A 140 8.44 -12.51 16.35
CA LEU A 140 7.88 -12.64 15.00
C LEU A 140 7.93 -11.32 14.23
N GLY A 141 7.54 -10.22 14.87
CA GLY A 141 7.58 -8.90 14.27
C GLY A 141 8.98 -8.44 13.86
N ARG A 142 10.01 -8.96 14.53
CA ARG A 142 11.41 -8.70 14.17
C ARG A 142 11.87 -9.57 13.01
N VAL A 143 11.62 -10.87 13.08
CA VAL A 143 11.97 -11.80 12.00
C VAL A 143 11.32 -11.37 10.69
N PHE A 144 10.02 -11.17 10.69
CA PHE A 144 9.29 -10.80 9.48
C PHE A 144 9.66 -9.41 8.95
N ARG A 145 9.94 -8.44 9.82
CA ARG A 145 10.46 -7.13 9.36
C ARG A 145 11.79 -7.26 8.60
N ASN A 146 12.69 -8.12 9.05
CA ASN A 146 13.92 -8.38 8.32
C ASN A 146 13.63 -9.05 6.97
N PHE A 147 12.72 -10.02 6.93
CA PHE A 147 12.31 -10.69 5.68
C PHE A 147 11.63 -9.73 4.72
N ASP A 148 10.75 -8.83 5.20
CA ASP A 148 10.12 -7.78 4.39
C ASP A 148 11.15 -6.82 3.77
N ASN A 149 12.15 -6.41 4.57
CA ASN A 149 13.23 -5.57 4.06
C ASN A 149 14.05 -6.27 2.97
N LEU A 150 14.33 -7.56 3.14
CA LEU A 150 15.01 -8.36 2.12
C LEU A 150 14.13 -8.54 0.87
N ALA A 151 12.86 -8.90 1.02
CA ALA A 151 11.92 -9.02 -0.10
C ALA A 151 11.83 -7.71 -0.89
N ALA A 152 11.69 -6.58 -0.20
CA ALA A 152 11.66 -5.26 -0.82
C ALA A 152 12.97 -4.92 -1.56
N SER A 153 14.15 -5.28 -1.02
CA SER A 153 15.44 -5.05 -1.67
C SER A 153 15.60 -5.85 -2.98
N HIS A 154 14.97 -7.02 -3.05
CA HIS A 154 14.88 -7.83 -4.27
C HIS A 154 13.72 -7.42 -5.19
N GLY A 155 12.88 -6.45 -4.80
CA GLY A 155 11.70 -6.01 -5.56
C GLY A 155 10.65 -7.13 -5.69
N LEU A 156 10.46 -7.89 -4.63
CA LEU A 156 9.50 -8.97 -4.52
C LEU A 156 8.32 -8.55 -3.63
N GLU A 157 7.17 -9.20 -3.83
CA GLU A 157 5.95 -8.90 -3.09
C GLU A 157 5.75 -9.90 -1.94
N THR A 158 5.69 -9.39 -0.71
CA THR A 158 5.24 -10.17 0.45
C THR A 158 3.73 -10.36 0.33
N ILE A 159 3.27 -11.61 0.24
CA ILE A 159 1.85 -11.92 0.09
C ILE A 159 1.16 -11.93 1.44
N LYS A 160 1.66 -12.75 2.37
CA LYS A 160 1.09 -12.90 3.72
C LYS A 160 2.01 -13.67 4.65
N THR A 161 1.70 -13.58 5.94
CA THR A 161 2.20 -14.51 6.96
C THR A 161 1.07 -15.47 7.40
N ILE A 162 1.38 -16.72 7.64
CA ILE A 162 0.43 -17.76 8.11
C ILE A 162 1.02 -18.37 9.37
N GLY A 163 0.68 -17.78 10.53
CA GLY A 163 1.37 -18.17 11.77
C GLY A 163 2.84 -17.76 11.76
N ASP A 164 3.72 -18.75 11.75
CA ASP A 164 5.17 -18.61 11.63
C ASP A 164 5.71 -18.81 10.21
N ALA A 165 4.84 -19.10 9.26
CA ALA A 165 5.21 -19.20 7.86
C ALA A 165 5.10 -17.83 7.15
N TYR A 166 6.08 -17.56 6.28
CA TYR A 166 6.22 -16.36 5.50
C TYR A 166 6.11 -16.67 4.01
N MET A 167 5.23 -15.99 3.27
CA MET A 167 4.97 -16.22 1.85
C MET A 167 5.33 -15.01 1.01
N VAL A 168 6.16 -15.22 -0.01
CA VAL A 168 6.58 -14.20 -0.98
C VAL A 168 6.32 -14.70 -2.40
N ALA A 169 6.03 -13.77 -3.30
CA ALA A 169 5.90 -14.05 -4.72
C ALA A 169 6.82 -13.15 -5.55
N GLY A 170 7.43 -13.75 -6.57
CA GLY A 170 8.13 -13.06 -7.66
C GLY A 170 7.32 -13.12 -8.94
N GLY A 171 7.30 -12.00 -9.71
CA GLY A 171 6.48 -11.88 -10.92
C GLY A 171 5.05 -11.41 -10.65
N LEU A 172 4.76 -10.96 -9.43
CA LEU A 172 3.48 -10.43 -8.99
C LEU A 172 3.66 -9.10 -8.24
N PRO A 173 2.68 -8.19 -8.29
CA PRO A 173 1.52 -8.16 -9.20
C PRO A 173 1.93 -7.85 -10.64
N GLU A 174 3.15 -7.43 -10.88
CA GLU A 174 3.71 -7.12 -12.20
C GLU A 174 4.62 -8.25 -12.68
N PRO A 175 4.42 -8.77 -13.91
CA PRO A 175 5.26 -9.82 -14.47
C PRO A 175 6.73 -9.38 -14.59
N ARG A 176 7.66 -10.30 -14.30
CA ARG A 176 9.10 -10.09 -14.38
C ARG A 176 9.81 -11.33 -14.90
N ALA A 177 10.71 -11.17 -15.84
CA ALA A 177 11.47 -12.28 -16.39
C ALA A 177 12.49 -12.89 -15.39
N ASP A 178 12.99 -12.07 -14.45
CA ASP A 178 13.99 -12.45 -13.45
C ASP A 178 13.36 -12.91 -12.09
N HIS A 179 12.04 -13.19 -12.08
CA HIS A 179 11.31 -13.54 -10.87
C HIS A 179 11.93 -14.73 -10.10
N ALA A 180 12.30 -15.79 -10.78
CA ALA A 180 12.84 -17.00 -10.16
C ALA A 180 14.24 -16.76 -9.56
N GLU A 181 15.12 -16.05 -10.28
CA GLU A 181 16.46 -15.68 -9.78
C GLU A 181 16.37 -14.83 -8.52
N ARG A 182 15.51 -13.81 -8.52
CA ARG A 182 15.32 -12.93 -7.35
C ARG A 182 14.77 -13.66 -6.13
N VAL A 183 13.82 -14.56 -6.34
CA VAL A 183 13.27 -15.38 -5.24
C VAL A 183 14.33 -16.35 -4.69
N ALA A 184 15.17 -16.92 -5.56
CA ALA A 184 16.27 -17.77 -5.14
C ALA A 184 17.31 -16.98 -4.33
N LEU A 185 17.67 -15.76 -4.75
CA LEU A 185 18.57 -14.88 -4.00
C LEU A 185 17.98 -14.47 -2.65
N LEU A 186 16.71 -14.09 -2.61
CA LEU A 186 16.00 -13.81 -1.36
C LEU A 186 16.05 -15.02 -0.40
N ALA A 187 15.83 -16.21 -0.90
CA ALA A 187 15.89 -17.42 -0.07
C ALA A 187 17.27 -17.62 0.59
N LEU A 188 18.35 -17.37 -0.14
CA LEU A 188 19.71 -17.40 0.39
C LEU A 188 19.96 -16.31 1.45
N ASP A 189 19.47 -15.11 1.20
CA ASP A 189 19.57 -13.97 2.13
C ASP A 189 18.75 -14.20 3.40
N ILE A 190 17.57 -14.84 3.30
CA ILE A 190 16.78 -15.25 4.48
C ILE A 190 17.56 -16.22 5.35
N LEU A 191 18.25 -17.24 4.76
CA LEU A 191 19.10 -18.15 5.54
C LEU A 191 20.27 -17.43 6.21
N ALA A 192 20.88 -16.46 5.52
CA ALA A 192 21.95 -15.63 6.09
C ALA A 192 21.44 -14.77 7.25
N CYS A 193 20.28 -14.12 7.05
CA CYS A 193 19.60 -13.31 8.06
C CYS A 193 19.25 -14.12 9.31
N CYS A 194 18.74 -15.35 9.17
CA CYS A 194 18.43 -16.22 10.31
C CYS A 194 19.69 -16.58 11.12
N ARG A 195 20.83 -16.82 10.45
CA ARG A 195 22.12 -17.03 11.14
C ARG A 195 22.54 -15.81 11.94
N GLN A 196 22.37 -14.58 11.37
CA GLN A 196 22.67 -13.34 12.07
C GLN A 196 21.75 -13.13 13.28
N ILE A 197 20.44 -13.33 13.11
CA ILE A 197 19.47 -13.25 14.22
C ILE A 197 19.84 -14.23 15.32
N SER A 198 20.24 -15.47 14.96
CA SER A 198 20.67 -16.48 15.93
C SER A 198 21.90 -16.02 16.73
N ALA A 199 22.87 -15.40 16.09
CA ALA A 199 24.07 -14.87 16.74
C ALA A 199 23.75 -13.69 17.69
N ASP A 200 22.86 -12.78 17.26
CA ASP A 200 22.50 -11.60 18.03
C ASP A 200 21.66 -11.89 19.28
N TYR A 201 20.86 -12.96 19.25
CA TYR A 201 19.92 -13.31 20.33
C TYR A 201 20.36 -14.50 21.20
N GLY A 202 21.41 -15.22 20.80
CA GLY A 202 21.87 -16.41 21.51
C GLY A 202 20.90 -17.59 21.40
N GLU A 203 19.85 -17.49 20.57
CA GLU A 203 18.89 -18.53 20.29
C GLU A 203 18.92 -18.93 18.81
N ARG A 204 18.96 -20.22 18.54
CA ARG A 204 18.97 -20.74 17.18
C ARG A 204 17.63 -20.45 16.48
N VAL A 205 17.69 -19.74 15.36
CA VAL A 205 16.56 -19.47 14.46
C VAL A 205 16.87 -20.13 13.13
N ASP A 206 16.30 -21.30 12.91
CA ASP A 206 16.37 -21.97 11.62
C ASP A 206 15.03 -21.84 10.90
N VAL A 207 15.08 -21.83 9.57
CA VAL A 207 13.89 -21.88 8.71
C VAL A 207 14.00 -23.02 7.72
N ARG A 208 12.87 -23.59 7.33
CA ARG A 208 12.71 -24.41 6.13
C ARG A 208 12.23 -23.50 5.02
N ILE A 209 12.81 -23.63 3.83
CA ILE A 209 12.39 -22.81 2.69
C ILE A 209 12.04 -23.75 1.53
N GLY A 210 10.86 -23.52 0.95
CA GLY A 210 10.37 -24.19 -0.25
C GLY A 210 10.10 -23.20 -1.36
N LEU A 211 10.59 -23.50 -2.58
CA LEU A 211 10.36 -22.69 -3.77
C LEU A 211 9.72 -23.53 -4.87
N GLU A 212 8.82 -22.88 -5.62
CA GLU A 212 8.32 -23.46 -6.87
C GLU A 212 7.95 -22.34 -7.86
N THR A 213 8.08 -22.64 -9.15
CA THR A 213 7.72 -21.73 -10.24
C THR A 213 6.65 -22.34 -11.13
N GLY A 214 5.77 -21.51 -11.69
CA GLY A 214 4.73 -21.95 -12.59
C GLY A 214 3.53 -21.00 -12.62
N PRO A 215 2.41 -21.44 -13.22
CA PRO A 215 1.21 -20.63 -13.34
C PRO A 215 0.49 -20.48 -11.99
N VAL A 216 -0.05 -19.28 -11.76
CA VAL A 216 -0.85 -18.95 -10.58
C VAL A 216 -2.04 -18.07 -10.95
N VAL A 217 -3.01 -17.99 -10.05
CA VAL A 217 -4.06 -16.96 -10.06
C VAL A 217 -3.78 -16.02 -8.90
N ALA A 218 -3.67 -14.73 -9.17
CA ALA A 218 -3.49 -13.70 -8.17
C ALA A 218 -4.71 -12.78 -8.15
N GLY A 219 -5.17 -12.35 -6.97
CA GLY A 219 -6.35 -11.51 -6.93
C GLY A 219 -6.70 -11.01 -5.54
N VAL A 220 -7.78 -10.22 -5.47
CA VAL A 220 -8.29 -9.68 -4.22
C VAL A 220 -9.54 -10.44 -3.80
N ILE A 221 -9.50 -10.99 -2.60
CA ILE A 221 -10.64 -11.68 -1.98
C ILE A 221 -11.09 -10.93 -0.73
N GLY A 222 -12.37 -11.06 -0.40
CA GLY A 222 -12.98 -10.48 0.79
C GLY A 222 -13.86 -9.28 0.48
N PHE A 223 -14.84 -9.04 1.35
CA PHE A 223 -15.76 -7.91 1.23
C PHE A 223 -15.45 -6.85 2.30
N ASN A 224 -15.35 -7.25 3.57
CA ASN A 224 -15.06 -6.35 4.69
C ASN A 224 -13.56 -6.20 4.96
N LYS A 225 -12.80 -7.26 4.68
CA LYS A 225 -11.33 -7.27 4.78
C LYS A 225 -10.79 -7.74 3.45
N LEU A 226 -10.27 -6.82 2.68
CA LEU A 226 -9.63 -7.11 1.41
C LEU A 226 -8.27 -7.74 1.67
N LEU A 227 -7.98 -8.83 0.98
CA LEU A 227 -6.71 -9.53 1.02
C LEU A 227 -6.28 -9.82 -0.42
N TYR A 228 -5.10 -9.36 -0.80
CA TYR A 228 -4.44 -9.80 -2.03
C TYR A 228 -3.80 -11.15 -1.75
N ASP A 229 -4.15 -12.16 -2.51
CA ASP A 229 -3.68 -13.53 -2.31
C ASP A 229 -3.40 -14.22 -3.64
N VAL A 230 -2.73 -15.38 -3.57
CA VAL A 230 -2.29 -16.16 -4.72
C VAL A 230 -2.73 -17.61 -4.55
N TRP A 231 -3.27 -18.18 -5.62
CA TRP A 231 -3.77 -19.55 -5.66
C TRP A 231 -3.20 -20.30 -6.86
N GLY A 232 -3.16 -21.59 -6.74
CA GLY A 232 -2.78 -22.49 -7.82
C GLY A 232 -1.95 -23.68 -7.35
N ASP A 233 -1.69 -24.58 -8.27
CA ASP A 233 -0.91 -25.77 -8.03
C ASP A 233 0.55 -25.43 -7.65
N THR A 234 1.11 -24.39 -8.27
CA THR A 234 2.45 -23.85 -7.94
C THR A 234 2.55 -23.43 -6.48
N VAL A 235 1.52 -22.77 -5.93
CA VAL A 235 1.47 -22.35 -4.52
C VAL A 235 1.47 -23.57 -3.60
N ASN A 236 0.62 -24.55 -3.90
CA ASN A 236 0.54 -25.78 -3.13
C ASN A 236 1.85 -26.57 -3.17
N THR A 237 2.52 -26.58 -4.32
CA THR A 237 3.81 -27.28 -4.49
C THR A 237 4.91 -26.58 -3.71
N ALA A 238 5.01 -25.24 -3.76
CA ALA A 238 5.97 -24.48 -2.95
C ALA A 238 5.78 -24.73 -1.45
N ALA A 239 4.52 -24.74 -0.97
CA ALA A 239 4.21 -25.10 0.42
C ALA A 239 4.63 -26.54 0.78
N ARG A 240 4.52 -27.48 -0.18
CA ARG A 240 5.01 -28.87 0.03
C ARG A 240 6.53 -28.94 0.00
N MET A 241 7.19 -28.16 -0.84
CA MET A 241 8.66 -28.06 -0.79
C MET A 241 9.13 -27.56 0.58
N GLU A 242 8.44 -26.59 1.16
CA GLU A 242 8.74 -26.10 2.51
C GLU A 242 8.45 -27.19 3.57
N SER A 243 7.25 -27.75 3.64
CA SER A 243 6.83 -28.66 4.73
C SER A 243 7.57 -29.98 4.76
N HIS A 244 8.08 -30.44 3.61
CA HIS A 244 9.00 -31.59 3.50
C HIS A 244 10.47 -31.17 3.51
N GLY A 245 10.74 -29.88 3.72
CA GLY A 245 12.07 -29.29 3.71
C GLY A 245 12.94 -29.73 4.90
N VAL A 246 14.20 -29.38 4.83
CA VAL A 246 15.19 -29.59 5.91
C VAL A 246 15.55 -28.23 6.50
N ALA A 247 15.65 -28.18 7.83
CA ALA A 247 16.05 -26.97 8.55
C ALA A 247 17.38 -26.40 8.00
N GLY A 248 17.39 -25.09 7.73
CA GLY A 248 18.55 -24.39 7.17
C GLY A 248 18.84 -24.70 5.70
N ARG A 249 17.93 -25.35 4.97
CA ARG A 249 18.06 -25.67 3.55
C ARG A 249 16.92 -25.06 2.72
N ILE A 250 17.18 -24.81 1.45
CA ILE A 250 16.22 -24.37 0.45
C ILE A 250 15.90 -25.54 -0.46
N GLN A 251 14.64 -25.98 -0.46
CA GLN A 251 14.17 -27.09 -1.29
C GLN A 251 13.35 -26.59 -2.47
N VAL A 252 13.60 -27.17 -3.64
CA VAL A 252 12.96 -26.77 -4.89
C VAL A 252 12.55 -27.99 -5.72
N GLY A 253 11.55 -27.80 -6.60
CA GLY A 253 11.17 -28.79 -7.61
C GLY A 253 12.06 -28.73 -8.87
N ASP A 254 11.81 -29.69 -9.78
CA ASP A 254 12.56 -29.82 -11.04
C ASP A 254 12.45 -28.54 -11.90
N GLN A 255 11.30 -27.88 -11.93
CA GLN A 255 11.09 -26.67 -12.75
C GLN A 255 12.04 -25.53 -12.32
N MET A 256 12.14 -25.28 -11.02
CA MET A 256 13.10 -24.31 -10.49
C MET A 256 14.55 -24.67 -10.81
N LYS A 257 14.90 -25.94 -10.68
CA LYS A 257 16.25 -26.42 -11.00
C LYS A 257 16.58 -26.17 -12.48
N VAL A 258 15.70 -26.56 -13.39
CA VAL A 258 15.93 -26.36 -14.84
C VAL A 258 16.04 -24.87 -15.22
N LEU A 259 15.23 -24.01 -14.58
CA LEU A 259 15.23 -22.57 -14.86
C LEU A 259 16.50 -21.88 -14.39
N LEU A 260 17.13 -22.36 -13.33
CA LEU A 260 18.23 -21.69 -12.64
C LEU A 260 19.56 -22.45 -12.65
N GLU A 261 19.64 -23.62 -13.28
CA GLU A 261 20.85 -24.47 -13.23
C GLU A 261 22.11 -23.82 -13.76
N ASP A 262 22.01 -22.87 -14.70
CA ASP A 262 23.16 -22.12 -15.21
C ASP A 262 23.74 -21.12 -14.21
N ARG A 263 22.96 -20.70 -13.23
CA ARG A 263 23.30 -19.60 -12.32
C ARG A 263 23.47 -20.04 -10.85
N PHE A 264 22.90 -21.19 -10.48
CA PHE A 264 22.90 -21.68 -9.10
C PHE A 264 23.36 -23.13 -9.02
N ASP A 265 23.96 -23.49 -7.89
CA ASP A 265 24.35 -24.83 -7.56
C ASP A 265 23.21 -25.60 -6.91
N PHE A 266 22.92 -26.78 -7.45
CA PHE A 266 21.89 -27.67 -6.96
C PHE A 266 22.45 -29.02 -6.57
N GLU A 267 21.93 -29.58 -5.49
CA GLU A 267 22.22 -30.92 -4.99
C GLU A 267 20.95 -31.77 -5.05
N LEU A 268 21.00 -32.92 -5.68
CA LEU A 268 19.85 -33.81 -5.71
C LEU A 268 19.57 -34.35 -4.29
N ARG A 269 18.37 -34.08 -3.79
CA ARG A 269 17.92 -34.68 -2.53
C ARG A 269 17.34 -36.09 -2.74
N GLY A 270 16.69 -36.33 -3.87
CA GLY A 270 15.99 -37.57 -4.18
C GLY A 270 14.50 -37.33 -4.48
N GLU A 271 13.73 -38.37 -4.27
CA GLU A 271 12.28 -38.34 -4.46
C GLU A 271 11.54 -38.23 -3.13
N ILE A 272 10.46 -37.43 -3.13
CA ILE A 272 9.55 -37.29 -1.99
C ILE A 272 8.11 -37.54 -2.44
N GLU A 273 7.31 -38.19 -1.60
CA GLU A 273 5.89 -38.34 -1.84
C GLU A 273 5.16 -37.01 -1.54
N VAL A 274 4.53 -36.41 -2.55
CA VAL A 274 3.77 -35.17 -2.44
C VAL A 274 2.29 -35.47 -2.58
N LYS A 275 1.52 -35.18 -1.55
CA LYS A 275 0.06 -35.41 -1.55
C LYS A 275 -0.60 -34.73 -2.76
N GLY A 276 -1.26 -35.56 -3.60
CA GLY A 276 -1.95 -35.10 -4.80
C GLY A 276 -1.09 -35.03 -6.07
N LYS A 277 0.22 -35.31 -5.97
CA LYS A 277 1.16 -35.33 -7.10
C LYS A 277 1.94 -36.65 -7.25
N GLY A 278 1.94 -37.50 -6.21
CA GLY A 278 2.78 -38.70 -6.17
C GLY A 278 4.24 -38.36 -5.89
N SER A 279 5.14 -39.23 -6.38
CA SER A 279 6.59 -39.06 -6.21
C SER A 279 7.09 -37.88 -7.06
N MET A 280 7.80 -36.98 -6.41
CA MET A 280 8.43 -35.80 -7.03
C MET A 280 9.92 -35.77 -6.73
N ARG A 281 10.71 -35.55 -7.75
CA ARG A 281 12.15 -35.33 -7.60
C ARG A 281 12.38 -33.92 -7.11
N VAL A 282 13.20 -33.78 -6.07
CA VAL A 282 13.47 -32.49 -5.41
C VAL A 282 14.97 -32.27 -5.22
N TRP A 283 15.33 -30.99 -5.16
CA TRP A 283 16.70 -30.53 -5.10
C TRP A 283 16.87 -29.56 -3.93
N PHE A 284 18.10 -29.46 -3.43
CA PHE A 284 18.52 -28.36 -2.58
C PHE A 284 19.25 -27.32 -3.40
N LEU A 285 18.86 -26.05 -3.25
CA LEU A 285 19.58 -24.92 -3.79
C LEU A 285 20.65 -24.51 -2.78
N ASN A 286 21.91 -24.58 -3.13
CA ASN A 286 23.05 -24.39 -2.23
C ASN A 286 23.63 -22.98 -2.29
N GLY A 287 23.64 -22.34 -3.45
CA GLY A 287 24.22 -21.02 -3.63
C GLY A 287 24.25 -20.58 -5.09
N ARG A 288 24.73 -19.39 -5.32
CA ARG A 288 25.00 -18.87 -6.66
C ARG A 288 26.33 -19.44 -7.17
N LYS A 289 26.37 -19.83 -8.43
CA LYS A 289 27.63 -20.16 -9.12
C LYS A 289 28.52 -18.94 -9.19
N GLY A 290 29.80 -19.13 -8.92
CA GLY A 290 30.81 -18.07 -9.01
C GLY A 290 31.10 -17.60 -10.42
#